data_931637eb795f47b70eae3ab420bc4fc5
#
_entry.id   931637eb795f47b70eae3ab420bc4fc5
#
_cell.length_a   1.000
_cell.length_b   1.000
_cell.length_c   1.000
_cell.angle_alpha   90.00
_cell.angle_beta   90.00
_cell.angle_gamma   90.00
#
_symmetry.space_group_name_H-M   'P 1'
#
loop_
_entity.id
_entity.type
_entity.pdbx_description
1 polymer ?
#
loop_
_entity_poly.entity_id
_entity_poly.type
_entity_poly.pdbx_seq_one_letter_code
_entity_poly.pdbx_strand_id
1 'polypeptide(L)'
;GHIHDGDEVIDEVMVLLMRGPKSYTREDTVEIDCHGGVYVMKRILETVIKYGARPAEPGEFTKRAFLNGRIDLSEAEAVMDVISSKNDMALKSSVGQLRGKVSEKVKQLRSDIIYEIAFIESALDDPEHISLDDYPDKLLIKTDFFNKSCG
;
A
#
# COMPACT_ATOMS: atom_id res chain seq x y z
N GLY A 1 24.16 -19.63 -4.37
CA GLY A 1 25.47 -19.29 -3.77
C GLY A 1 25.58 -19.78 -2.34
N HIS A 2 26.65 -19.40 -1.64
CA HIS A 2 26.86 -19.80 -0.25
C HIS A 2 27.00 -18.57 0.61
N ILE A 3 26.43 -18.62 1.82
CA ILE A 3 26.66 -17.61 2.83
C ILE A 3 27.76 -18.08 3.79
N HIS A 4 28.70 -17.19 4.07
CA HIS A 4 29.89 -17.50 4.87
C HIS A 4 29.97 -16.59 6.09
N ASP A 5 30.54 -17.12 7.18
CA ASP A 5 31.05 -16.34 8.29
C ASP A 5 32.57 -16.61 8.43
N GLY A 6 33.39 -15.73 7.86
CA GLY A 6 34.80 -16.00 7.65
C GLY A 6 35.00 -17.18 6.69
N ASP A 7 35.72 -18.20 7.14
CA ASP A 7 35.98 -19.43 6.35
C ASP A 7 34.87 -20.48 6.50
N GLU A 8 33.90 -20.29 7.41
CA GLU A 8 32.82 -21.26 7.66
C GLU A 8 31.68 -21.03 6.67
N VAL A 9 31.28 -22.06 5.93
CA VAL A 9 30.04 -22.05 5.12
C VAL A 9 28.88 -22.33 6.06
N ILE A 10 27.90 -21.40 6.10
CA ILE A 10 26.70 -21.55 6.94
C ILE A 10 25.62 -22.31 6.19
N ASP A 11 25.36 -21.93 4.93
CA ASP A 11 24.31 -22.53 4.12
C ASP A 11 24.53 -22.24 2.62
N GLU A 12 23.91 -23.07 1.77
CA GLU A 12 23.71 -22.75 0.36
C GLU A 12 22.40 -21.97 0.21
N VAL A 13 22.48 -20.79 -0.36
CA VAL A 13 21.37 -19.83 -0.42
C VAL A 13 21.11 -19.32 -1.83
N MET A 14 19.88 -18.90 -2.07
CA MET A 14 19.50 -18.09 -3.22
C MET A 14 19.44 -16.62 -2.79
N VAL A 15 19.99 -15.72 -3.61
CA VAL A 15 20.03 -14.29 -3.31
C VAL A 15 19.31 -13.54 -4.42
N LEU A 16 18.25 -12.81 -4.07
CA LEU A 16 17.53 -11.93 -4.98
C LEU A 16 17.94 -10.49 -4.75
N LEU A 17 18.35 -9.82 -5.82
CA LEU A 17 18.71 -8.41 -5.83
C LEU A 17 17.57 -7.61 -6.50
N MET A 18 16.85 -6.82 -5.73
CA MET A 18 15.78 -5.97 -6.23
C MET A 18 16.25 -4.52 -6.22
N ARG A 19 16.40 -3.93 -7.40
CA ARG A 19 16.73 -2.51 -7.54
C ARG A 19 15.49 -1.64 -7.39
N GLY A 20 15.61 -0.59 -6.60
CA GLY A 20 14.57 0.43 -6.52
C GLY A 20 14.19 0.99 -7.89
N PRO A 21 12.90 1.30 -8.15
CA PRO A 21 11.75 1.21 -7.24
C PRO A 21 11.05 -0.17 -7.26
N LYS A 22 11.64 -1.22 -7.82
CA LYS A 22 11.01 -2.55 -8.02
C LYS A 22 11.21 -3.46 -6.81
N SER A 23 10.94 -2.96 -5.61
CA SER A 23 10.97 -3.69 -4.35
C SER A 23 9.76 -3.33 -3.48
N TYR A 24 9.57 -4.04 -2.37
CA TYR A 24 8.48 -3.72 -1.45
C TYR A 24 8.59 -2.30 -0.87
N THR A 25 9.79 -1.87 -0.52
CA THR A 25 10.04 -0.53 0.05
C THR A 25 10.33 0.54 -0.99
N ARG A 26 10.41 0.20 -2.29
CA ARG A 26 10.94 1.03 -3.38
C ARG A 26 12.42 1.41 -3.24
N GLU A 27 13.13 0.80 -2.31
CA GLU A 27 14.57 0.94 -2.13
C GLU A 27 15.30 -0.28 -2.68
N ASP A 28 16.63 -0.19 -2.86
CA ASP A 28 17.42 -1.38 -3.17
C ASP A 28 17.27 -2.40 -2.05
N THR A 29 16.87 -3.61 -2.40
CA THR A 29 16.58 -4.68 -1.43
C THR A 29 17.28 -5.96 -1.84
N VAL A 30 17.79 -6.67 -0.85
CA VAL A 30 18.38 -8.01 -0.99
C VAL A 30 17.56 -8.99 -0.17
N GLU A 31 17.13 -10.08 -0.81
CA GLU A 31 16.50 -11.22 -0.12
C GLU A 31 17.44 -12.42 -0.17
N ILE A 32 17.58 -13.10 0.96
CA ILE A 32 18.40 -14.31 1.10
C ILE A 32 17.47 -15.46 1.46
N ASP A 33 17.24 -16.36 0.50
CA ASP A 33 16.44 -17.55 0.70
C ASP A 33 17.35 -18.69 1.11
N CYS A 34 17.17 -19.19 2.32
CA CYS A 34 17.96 -20.23 2.93
C CYS A 34 17.17 -21.51 3.17
N HIS A 35 17.85 -22.61 3.49
CA HIS A 35 17.18 -23.82 3.93
C HIS A 35 16.41 -23.57 5.22
N GLY A 36 15.22 -24.19 5.33
CA GLY A 36 14.34 -24.03 6.47
C GLY A 36 14.93 -24.63 7.74
N GLY A 37 14.82 -23.87 8.83
CA GLY A 37 15.27 -24.29 10.15
C GLY A 37 15.59 -23.07 11.00
N VAL A 38 15.03 -23.02 12.22
CA VAL A 38 15.20 -21.87 13.13
C VAL A 38 16.68 -21.58 13.39
N TYR A 39 17.50 -22.62 13.52
CA TYR A 39 18.93 -22.47 13.79
C TYR A 39 19.67 -21.83 12.61
N VAL A 40 19.44 -22.30 11.38
CA VAL A 40 20.09 -21.76 10.16
C VAL A 40 19.69 -20.31 9.95
N MET A 41 18.38 -20.00 10.02
CA MET A 41 17.88 -18.62 9.90
C MET A 41 18.51 -17.70 10.96
N LYS A 42 18.63 -18.16 12.20
CA LYS A 42 19.25 -17.39 13.28
C LYS A 42 20.73 -17.13 12.99
N ARG A 43 21.49 -18.14 12.58
CA ARG A 43 22.91 -18.01 12.21
C ARG A 43 23.11 -17.01 11.06
N ILE A 44 22.26 -17.06 10.01
CA ILE A 44 22.33 -16.13 8.90
C ILE A 44 22.02 -14.69 9.38
N LEU A 45 20.97 -14.51 10.19
CA LEU A 45 20.62 -13.20 10.74
C LEU A 45 21.77 -12.63 11.59
N GLU A 46 22.37 -13.42 12.48
CA GLU A 46 23.52 -13.01 13.29
C GLU A 46 24.71 -12.63 12.42
N THR A 47 24.93 -13.36 11.33
CA THR A 47 26.01 -13.08 10.38
C THR A 47 25.80 -11.76 9.67
N VAL A 48 24.63 -11.49 9.10
CA VAL A 48 24.38 -10.22 8.41
C VAL A 48 24.45 -9.03 9.38
N ILE A 49 24.03 -9.19 10.63
CA ILE A 49 24.18 -8.17 11.67
C ILE A 49 25.67 -7.95 12.01
N LYS A 50 26.45 -8.99 12.15
CA LYS A 50 27.91 -8.91 12.37
C LYS A 50 28.61 -8.12 11.26
N TYR A 51 28.14 -8.21 10.02
CA TYR A 51 28.66 -7.52 8.85
C TYR A 51 28.00 -6.17 8.59
N GLY A 52 27.25 -5.61 9.54
CA GLY A 52 26.82 -4.20 9.54
C GLY A 52 25.34 -3.95 9.28
N ALA A 53 24.52 -5.01 9.10
CA ALA A 53 23.09 -4.85 9.10
C ALA A 53 22.57 -4.57 10.53
N ARG A 54 21.41 -3.94 10.63
CA ARG A 54 20.69 -3.82 11.90
C ARG A 54 19.31 -4.52 11.79
N PRO A 55 18.76 -5.04 12.87
CA PRO A 55 17.40 -5.50 12.87
C PRO A 55 16.43 -4.36 12.52
N ALA A 56 15.43 -4.65 11.70
CA ALA A 56 14.35 -3.72 11.43
C ALA A 56 13.43 -3.60 12.66
N GLU A 57 12.88 -2.39 12.86
CA GLU A 57 11.83 -2.17 13.84
C GLU A 57 10.50 -2.80 13.38
N PRO A 58 9.60 -3.17 14.31
CA PRO A 58 8.27 -3.63 13.93
C PRO A 58 7.56 -2.64 13.00
N GLY A 59 7.10 -3.11 11.84
CA GLY A 59 6.43 -2.28 10.83
C GLY A 59 7.35 -1.40 9.98
N GLU A 60 8.67 -1.48 10.13
CA GLU A 60 9.62 -0.63 9.39
C GLU A 60 9.50 -0.77 7.88
N PHE A 61 9.33 -1.97 7.34
CA PHE A 61 9.16 -2.18 5.90
C PHE A 61 7.91 -1.49 5.36
N THR A 62 6.78 -1.60 6.07
CA THR A 62 5.52 -0.94 5.71
C THR A 62 5.63 0.58 5.81
N LYS A 63 6.29 1.10 6.86
CA LYS A 63 6.58 2.52 7.01
C LYS A 63 7.42 3.06 5.85
N ARG A 64 8.46 2.35 5.43
CA ARG A 64 9.30 2.74 4.29
C ARG A 64 8.52 2.70 2.97
N ALA A 65 7.69 1.67 2.76
CA ALA A 65 6.81 1.57 1.59
C ALA A 65 5.84 2.76 1.51
N PHE A 66 5.27 3.19 2.62
CA PHE A 66 4.42 4.38 2.70
C PHE A 66 5.21 5.67 2.43
N LEU A 67 6.35 5.89 3.07
CA LEU A 67 7.17 7.08 2.88
C LEU A 67 7.68 7.23 1.43
N ASN A 68 7.96 6.11 0.77
CA ASN A 68 8.39 6.07 -0.62
C ASN A 68 7.20 6.04 -1.63
N GLY A 69 5.97 6.24 -1.15
CA GLY A 69 4.78 6.38 -1.98
C GLY A 69 4.38 5.12 -2.73
N ARG A 70 4.75 3.92 -2.23
CA ARG A 70 4.28 2.67 -2.79
C ARG A 70 2.85 2.35 -2.38
N ILE A 71 2.54 2.58 -1.11
CA ILE A 71 1.24 2.34 -0.49
C ILE A 71 0.73 3.64 0.13
N ASP A 72 -0.57 3.80 0.22
CA ASP A 72 -1.19 4.88 0.96
C ASP A 72 -1.41 4.50 2.45
N LEU A 73 -1.92 5.44 3.24
CA LEU A 73 -2.10 5.23 4.67
C LEU A 73 -3.11 4.11 4.96
N SER A 74 -4.20 4.04 4.20
CA SER A 74 -5.23 3.00 4.39
C SER A 74 -4.72 1.61 4.04
N GLU A 75 -3.86 1.51 3.04
CA GLU A 75 -3.16 0.26 2.70
C GLU A 75 -2.14 -0.13 3.80
N ALA A 76 -1.43 0.84 4.37
CA ALA A 76 -0.50 0.59 5.47
C ALA A 76 -1.21 0.10 6.74
N GLU A 77 -2.36 0.68 7.08
CA GLU A 77 -3.23 0.21 8.17
C GLU A 77 -3.75 -1.20 7.89
N ALA A 78 -4.19 -1.47 6.65
CA ALA A 78 -4.68 -2.79 6.24
C ALA A 78 -3.61 -3.90 6.37
N VAL A 79 -2.33 -3.59 6.20
CA VAL A 79 -1.23 -4.56 6.47
C VAL A 79 -1.25 -5.00 7.93
N MET A 80 -1.44 -4.07 8.87
CA MET A 80 -1.52 -4.39 10.30
C MET A 80 -2.76 -5.23 10.62
N ASP A 81 -3.89 -4.91 9.98
CA ASP A 81 -5.14 -5.66 10.13
C ASP A 81 -5.02 -7.08 9.59
N VAL A 82 -4.34 -7.29 8.46
CA VAL A 82 -4.04 -8.63 7.93
C VAL A 82 -3.22 -9.44 8.94
N ILE A 83 -2.17 -8.85 9.51
CA ILE A 83 -1.29 -9.51 10.48
C ILE A 83 -2.05 -9.88 11.77
N SER A 84 -2.97 -9.02 12.21
CA SER A 84 -3.76 -9.20 13.44
C SER A 84 -5.07 -9.98 13.24
N SER A 85 -5.42 -10.34 12.03
CA SER A 85 -6.66 -11.05 11.69
C SER A 85 -6.79 -12.38 12.41
N LYS A 86 -7.91 -12.59 13.10
CA LYS A 86 -8.19 -13.81 13.88
C LYS A 86 -9.16 -14.78 13.21
N ASN A 87 -9.75 -14.40 12.07
CA ASN A 87 -10.68 -15.22 11.32
C ASN A 87 -10.69 -14.84 9.82
N ASP A 88 -11.26 -15.73 9.00
CA ASP A 88 -11.30 -15.58 7.54
C ASP A 88 -12.08 -14.34 7.07
N MET A 89 -13.09 -13.91 7.81
CA MET A 89 -13.90 -12.75 7.45
C MET A 89 -13.08 -11.45 7.64
N ALA A 90 -12.40 -11.30 8.79
CA ALA A 90 -11.50 -10.18 9.07
C ALA A 90 -10.36 -10.14 8.03
N LEU A 91 -9.76 -11.30 7.74
CA LEU A 91 -8.70 -11.40 6.73
C LEU A 91 -9.17 -10.95 5.33
N LYS A 92 -10.35 -11.40 4.88
CA LYS A 92 -10.91 -10.98 3.57
C LYS A 92 -11.20 -9.49 3.51
N SER A 93 -11.69 -8.90 4.60
CA SER A 93 -11.92 -7.46 4.70
C SER A 93 -10.61 -6.69 4.57
N SER A 94 -9.61 -7.04 5.38
CA SER A 94 -8.29 -6.39 5.39
C SER A 94 -7.56 -6.53 4.05
N VAL A 95 -7.63 -7.70 3.40
CA VAL A 95 -7.08 -7.89 2.04
C VAL A 95 -7.82 -7.04 1.01
N GLY A 96 -9.13 -6.81 1.19
CA GLY A 96 -9.92 -5.91 0.34
C GLY A 96 -9.42 -4.45 0.43
N GLN A 97 -9.12 -3.99 1.64
CA GLN A 97 -8.53 -2.66 1.87
C GLN A 97 -7.10 -2.56 1.31
N LEU A 98 -6.27 -3.59 1.52
CA LEU A 98 -4.90 -3.66 0.99
C LEU A 98 -4.85 -3.56 -0.54
N ARG A 99 -5.91 -3.98 -1.24
CA ARG A 99 -6.04 -3.82 -2.70
C ARG A 99 -6.44 -2.42 -3.15
N GLY A 100 -6.43 -1.44 -2.25
CA GLY A 100 -6.69 -0.05 -2.58
C GLY A 100 -8.15 0.29 -2.93
N LYS A 101 -9.11 -0.58 -2.62
CA LYS A 101 -10.53 -0.34 -2.94
C LYS A 101 -11.07 0.96 -2.37
N VAL A 102 -10.62 1.34 -1.18
CA VAL A 102 -11.00 2.61 -0.55
C VAL A 102 -10.37 3.79 -1.30
N SER A 103 -9.08 3.67 -1.62
CA SER A 103 -8.34 4.68 -2.37
C SER A 103 -8.93 4.93 -3.77
N GLU A 104 -9.36 3.87 -4.48
CA GLU A 104 -10.03 4.00 -5.78
C GLU A 104 -11.37 4.74 -5.65
N LYS A 105 -12.19 4.39 -4.65
CA LYS A 105 -13.47 5.10 -4.40
C LYS A 105 -13.25 6.57 -4.05
N VAL A 106 -12.25 6.89 -3.25
CA VAL A 106 -11.91 8.28 -2.89
C VAL A 106 -11.43 9.05 -4.12
N LYS A 107 -10.58 8.47 -4.97
CA LYS A 107 -10.14 9.09 -6.23
C LYS A 107 -11.30 9.35 -7.17
N GLN A 108 -12.23 8.39 -7.29
CA GLN A 108 -13.42 8.56 -8.11
C GLN A 108 -14.30 9.70 -7.59
N LEU A 109 -14.60 9.70 -6.28
CA LEU A 109 -15.38 10.76 -5.65
C LEU A 109 -14.73 12.15 -5.83
N ARG A 110 -13.42 12.24 -5.65
CA ARG A 110 -12.66 13.48 -5.89
C ARG A 110 -12.79 13.95 -7.35
N SER A 111 -12.68 13.04 -8.30
CA SER A 111 -12.83 13.36 -9.73
C SER A 111 -14.23 13.87 -10.05
N ASP A 112 -15.24 13.23 -9.48
CA ASP A 112 -16.64 13.63 -9.66
C ASP A 112 -16.92 15.02 -9.08
N ILE A 113 -16.40 15.31 -7.89
CA ILE A 113 -16.51 16.64 -7.25
C ILE A 113 -15.83 17.72 -8.10
N ILE A 114 -14.63 17.46 -8.60
CA ILE A 114 -13.90 18.40 -9.46
C ILE A 114 -14.69 18.67 -10.74
N TYR A 115 -15.29 17.65 -11.34
CA TYR A 115 -16.13 17.81 -12.52
C TYR A 115 -17.34 18.69 -12.24
N GLU A 116 -18.05 18.51 -11.11
CA GLU A 116 -19.20 19.34 -10.75
C GLU A 116 -18.79 20.80 -10.48
N ILE A 117 -17.64 21.02 -9.84
CA ILE A 117 -17.09 22.38 -9.61
C ILE A 117 -16.81 23.05 -10.96
N ALA A 118 -16.12 22.38 -11.87
CA ALA A 118 -15.80 22.91 -13.19
C ALA A 118 -17.06 23.21 -14.01
N PHE A 119 -18.10 22.38 -13.88
CA PHE A 119 -19.39 22.64 -14.53
C PHE A 119 -20.07 23.91 -13.99
N ILE A 120 -20.09 24.08 -12.66
CA ILE A 120 -20.64 25.29 -12.02
C ILE A 120 -19.85 26.54 -12.46
N GLU A 121 -18.53 26.48 -12.43
CA GLU A 121 -17.66 27.58 -12.87
C GLU A 121 -17.95 27.95 -14.34
N SER A 122 -18.07 26.96 -15.24
CA SER A 122 -18.40 27.19 -16.64
C SER A 122 -19.79 27.83 -16.83
N ALA A 123 -20.78 27.43 -16.02
CA ALA A 123 -22.11 28.01 -16.07
C ALA A 123 -22.16 29.44 -15.52
N LEU A 124 -21.28 29.77 -14.57
CA LEU A 124 -21.14 31.14 -14.07
C LEU A 124 -20.44 32.06 -15.08
N ASP A 125 -19.51 31.52 -15.85
CA ASP A 125 -18.77 32.28 -16.88
C ASP A 125 -19.59 32.49 -18.14
N ASP A 126 -20.48 31.56 -18.52
CA ASP A 126 -21.32 31.61 -19.69
C ASP A 126 -22.80 31.27 -19.41
N PRO A 127 -23.50 32.12 -18.65
CA PRO A 127 -24.88 31.86 -18.21
C PRO A 127 -25.92 31.90 -19.34
N GLU A 128 -25.56 32.41 -20.51
CA GLU A 128 -26.48 32.46 -21.68
C GLU A 128 -26.56 31.09 -22.37
N HIS A 129 -25.50 30.24 -22.26
CA HIS A 129 -25.44 28.97 -22.95
C HIS A 129 -25.50 27.78 -22.01
N ILE A 130 -25.18 27.94 -20.71
CA ILE A 130 -25.16 26.89 -19.72
C ILE A 130 -26.11 27.24 -18.57
N SER A 131 -27.27 26.54 -18.50
CA SER A 131 -28.23 26.74 -17.42
C SER A 131 -27.92 25.83 -16.22
N LEU A 132 -28.07 26.41 -15.02
CA LEU A 132 -28.06 25.67 -13.75
C LEU A 132 -29.49 25.31 -13.29
N ASP A 133 -30.52 25.49 -14.14
CA ASP A 133 -31.87 25.07 -13.81
C ASP A 133 -31.89 23.55 -13.56
N ASP A 134 -32.59 23.11 -12.51
CA ASP A 134 -32.66 21.73 -12.05
C ASP A 134 -31.30 21.11 -11.62
N TYR A 135 -30.21 21.88 -11.66
CA TYR A 135 -28.88 21.34 -11.26
C TYR A 135 -28.79 20.98 -9.77
N PRO A 136 -29.35 21.76 -8.82
CA PRO A 136 -29.35 21.38 -7.41
C PRO A 136 -30.03 20.01 -7.16
N ASP A 137 -31.13 19.73 -7.83
CA ASP A 137 -31.85 18.45 -7.68
C ASP A 137 -31.05 17.28 -8.26
N LYS A 138 -30.37 17.48 -9.38
CA LYS A 138 -29.47 16.49 -9.97
C LYS A 138 -28.27 16.20 -9.07
N LEU A 139 -27.72 17.22 -8.43
CA LEU A 139 -26.60 17.09 -7.51
C LEU A 139 -27.00 16.34 -6.23
N LEU A 140 -28.21 16.61 -5.70
CA LEU A 140 -28.78 15.89 -4.56
C LEU A 140 -28.95 14.40 -4.86
N ILE A 141 -29.48 14.03 -6.01
CA ILE A 141 -29.64 12.63 -6.42
C ILE A 141 -28.27 11.94 -6.50
N LYS A 142 -27.24 12.62 -7.03
CA LYS A 142 -25.88 12.10 -7.10
C LYS A 142 -25.27 11.88 -5.72
N THR A 143 -25.42 12.83 -4.79
CA THR A 143 -24.91 12.71 -3.41
C THR A 143 -25.60 11.60 -2.64
N ASP A 144 -26.89 11.40 -2.81
CA ASP A 144 -27.65 10.29 -2.22
C ASP A 144 -27.17 8.92 -2.73
N PHE A 145 -26.83 8.82 -4.01
CA PHE A 145 -26.25 7.61 -4.57
C PHE A 145 -24.89 7.30 -3.96
N PHE A 146 -24.02 8.30 -3.78
CA PHE A 146 -22.73 8.13 -3.12
C PHE A 146 -22.88 7.67 -1.67
N ASN A 147 -23.78 8.27 -0.89
CA ASN A 147 -24.04 7.88 0.49
C ASN A 147 -24.48 6.40 0.59
N LYS A 148 -25.31 5.92 -0.32
CA LYS A 148 -25.77 4.52 -0.35
C LYS A 148 -24.70 3.53 -0.82
N SER A 149 -23.71 3.98 -1.58
CA SER A 149 -22.63 3.12 -2.06
C SER A 149 -21.44 3.02 -1.11
N CYS A 150 -21.40 3.87 -0.06
CA CYS A 150 -20.35 3.91 0.95
C CYS A 150 -20.74 3.23 2.29
N GLY A 151 -22.01 2.88 2.48
CA GLY A 151 -22.53 2.09 3.62
C GLY A 151 -22.70 0.62 3.25
#